data_5c0e52d8320c02f7be80a54d6e785014
#
_entry.id   5c0e52d8320c02f7be80a54d6e785014
#
_cell.length_a   1.000
_cell.length_b   1.000
_cell.length_c   1.000
_cell.angle_alpha   90.00
_cell.angle_beta   90.00
_cell.angle_gamma   90.00
#
_symmetry.space_group_name_H-M   'P 1'
#
loop_
_entity.id
_entity.type
_entity.pdbx_description
1 polymer ?
#
loop_
_entity_poly.entity_id
_entity_poly.type
_entity_poly.pdbx_seq_one_letter_code
_entity_poly.pdbx_strand_id
1 'polypeptide(L)'
;MNTEIVAQIIAEGLQERPEFAGVPVWEPTDGEKEGDKALMVNVTGSDEIISGNFTYQISGEIMYRQRYAEAEPAALVLDVTAFSRACAEVMAALAGRRNGQDAPAAWVVLGASSSPALAGTSETFMVYKCNYELFIQF
;
A
#
# COMPACT_ATOMS: atom_id res chain seq x y z
N MET A 1 17.31 -5.67 -7.99
CA MET A 1 15.93 -5.19 -8.22
C MET A 1 15.60 -4.12 -7.19
N ASN A 2 14.95 -3.05 -7.61
CA ASN A 2 14.58 -1.96 -6.71
C ASN A 2 13.12 -2.11 -6.26
N THR A 3 12.91 -2.69 -5.08
CA THR A 3 11.57 -2.88 -4.50
C THR A 3 10.94 -1.59 -3.97
N GLU A 4 11.74 -0.55 -3.79
CA GLU A 4 11.21 0.75 -3.36
C GLU A 4 10.23 1.34 -4.37
N ILE A 5 10.42 1.06 -5.66
CA ILE A 5 9.50 1.47 -6.71
C ILE A 5 8.10 0.93 -6.45
N VAL A 6 8.01 -0.34 -6.06
CA VAL A 6 6.72 -0.99 -5.80
C VAL A 6 5.99 -0.31 -4.64
N ALA A 7 6.67 -0.11 -3.52
CA ALA A 7 6.09 0.57 -2.38
C ALA A 7 5.65 1.98 -2.73
N GLN A 8 6.46 2.68 -3.51
CA GLN A 8 6.18 4.06 -3.92
C GLN A 8 4.93 4.16 -4.80
N ILE A 9 4.79 3.31 -5.82
CA ILE A 9 3.61 3.38 -6.71
C ILE A 9 2.32 3.02 -5.98
N ILE A 10 2.37 2.09 -5.04
CA ILE A 10 1.21 1.75 -4.21
C ILE A 10 0.85 2.92 -3.31
N ALA A 11 1.83 3.51 -2.64
CA ALA A 11 1.61 4.65 -1.75
C ALA A 11 1.05 5.86 -2.51
N GLU A 12 1.58 6.17 -3.68
CA GLU A 12 1.08 7.26 -4.53
C GLU A 12 -0.37 7.01 -4.94
N GLY A 13 -0.71 5.78 -5.34
CA GLY A 13 -2.08 5.42 -5.71
C GLY A 13 -3.06 5.58 -4.54
N LEU A 14 -2.65 5.22 -3.34
CA LEU A 14 -3.47 5.42 -2.14
C LEU A 14 -3.64 6.90 -1.80
N GLN A 15 -2.58 7.69 -1.89
CA GLN A 15 -2.63 9.11 -1.58
C GLN A 15 -3.52 9.93 -2.54
N GLU A 16 -3.72 9.45 -3.75
CA GLU A 16 -4.62 10.08 -4.72
C GLU A 16 -6.10 9.91 -4.35
N ARG A 17 -6.41 8.98 -3.46
CA ARG A 17 -7.79 8.73 -3.06
C ARG A 17 -8.26 9.71 -2.00
N PRO A 18 -9.54 10.13 -2.06
CA PRO A 18 -10.09 11.07 -1.07
C PRO A 18 -10.00 10.59 0.36
N GLU A 19 -10.10 9.28 0.59
CA GLU A 19 -10.03 8.68 1.92
C GLU A 19 -8.70 8.93 2.62
N PHE A 20 -7.64 9.11 1.83
CA PHE A 20 -6.27 9.28 2.32
C PHE A 20 -5.72 10.68 2.06
N ALA A 21 -6.57 11.63 1.71
CA ALA A 21 -6.15 13.00 1.46
C ALA A 21 -5.43 13.58 2.71
N GLY A 22 -4.20 14.04 2.50
CA GLY A 22 -3.40 14.61 3.60
C GLY A 22 -2.79 13.59 4.55
N VAL A 23 -2.94 12.28 4.31
CA VAL A 23 -2.33 11.25 5.13
C VAL A 23 -0.88 11.04 4.70
N PRO A 24 0.11 11.24 5.61
CA PRO A 24 1.50 11.03 5.24
C PRO A 24 1.83 9.55 5.08
N VAL A 25 2.77 9.26 4.19
CA VAL A 25 3.38 7.93 4.10
C VAL A 25 4.54 7.86 5.08
N TRP A 26 4.51 6.87 5.94
CA TRP A 26 5.54 6.62 6.93
C TRP A 26 6.42 5.45 6.46
N GLU A 27 7.73 5.67 6.52
CA GLU A 27 8.70 4.63 6.23
C GLU A 27 9.27 4.06 7.55
N PRO A 28 9.59 2.75 7.60
CA PRO A 28 10.10 2.13 8.82
C PRO A 28 11.38 2.78 9.35
N THR A 29 12.15 3.44 8.47
CA THR A 29 13.40 4.12 8.83
C THR A 29 13.18 5.51 9.44
N ASP A 30 11.98 6.06 9.35
CA ASP A 30 11.69 7.43 9.81
C ASP A 30 11.48 7.54 11.32
N GLY A 31 11.50 6.41 12.03
CA GLY A 31 11.14 6.38 13.43
C GLY A 31 9.63 6.60 13.63
N GLU A 32 9.22 6.69 14.88
CA GLU A 32 7.82 6.93 15.21
C GLU A 32 7.49 8.40 14.95
N LYS A 33 6.70 8.62 13.88
CA LYS A 33 6.21 9.98 13.59
C LYS A 33 4.99 10.28 14.43
N GLU A 34 5.00 11.45 15.04
CA GLU A 34 3.82 11.99 15.69
C GLU A 34 2.82 12.40 14.60
N GLY A 35 1.62 11.87 14.68
CA GLY A 35 0.54 12.20 13.76
C GLY A 35 -0.66 11.33 14.02
N ASP A 36 -1.83 11.85 13.68
CA ASP A 36 -3.09 11.15 13.92
C ASP A 36 -3.31 10.04 12.88
N LYS A 37 -2.73 10.17 11.71
CA LYS A 37 -2.92 9.23 10.61
C LYS A 37 -1.61 8.98 9.88
N ALA A 38 -1.40 7.75 9.45
CA ALA A 38 -0.23 7.40 8.65
C ALA A 38 -0.51 6.16 7.80
N LEU A 39 0.05 6.16 6.60
CA LEU A 39 0.09 5.00 5.70
C LEU A 39 1.50 4.42 5.70
N MET A 40 1.60 3.11 5.64
CA MET A 40 2.87 2.42 5.45
C MET A 40 2.68 1.31 4.41
N VAL A 41 3.60 1.26 3.46
CA VAL A 41 3.64 0.19 2.45
C VAL A 41 4.98 -0.50 2.57
N ASN A 42 4.96 -1.78 2.93
CA ASN A 42 6.15 -2.61 3.10
C ASN A 42 6.24 -3.65 2.00
N VAL A 43 7.48 -3.98 1.64
CA VAL A 43 7.78 -5.17 0.83
C VAL A 43 8.35 -6.23 1.76
N THR A 44 7.72 -7.40 1.79
CA THR A 44 8.13 -8.52 2.65
C THR A 44 8.78 -9.66 1.89
N GLY A 45 8.56 -9.74 0.58
CA GLY A 45 9.13 -10.80 -0.24
C GLY A 45 9.21 -10.41 -1.70
N SER A 46 10.16 -11.03 -2.39
CA SER A 46 10.41 -10.79 -3.81
C SER A 46 10.95 -12.07 -4.42
N ASP A 47 10.21 -12.66 -5.35
CA ASP A 47 10.60 -13.90 -6.04
C ASP A 47 10.58 -13.71 -7.56
N GLU A 48 11.65 -14.12 -8.23
CA GLU A 48 11.65 -14.17 -9.68
C GLU A 48 10.80 -15.36 -10.14
N ILE A 49 9.76 -15.09 -10.94
CA ILE A 49 8.80 -16.12 -11.35
C ILE A 49 9.34 -16.94 -12.49
N ILE A 50 9.98 -16.29 -13.47
CA ILE A 50 10.55 -16.93 -14.65
C ILE A 50 12.01 -16.54 -14.71
N SER A 51 12.89 -17.53 -14.55
CA SER A 51 14.33 -17.31 -14.55
C SER A 51 14.77 -16.62 -15.85
N GLY A 52 15.49 -15.52 -15.71
CA GLY A 52 16.02 -14.75 -16.82
C GLY A 52 15.04 -13.83 -17.53
N ASN A 53 13.79 -13.75 -17.08
CA ASN A 53 12.76 -12.92 -17.73
C ASN A 53 12.47 -11.61 -16.99
N PHE A 54 13.19 -11.35 -15.90
CA PHE A 54 13.04 -10.12 -15.09
C PHE A 54 11.61 -9.86 -14.62
N THR A 55 10.82 -10.93 -14.44
CA THR A 55 9.45 -10.87 -13.92
C THR A 55 9.45 -11.35 -12.48
N TYR A 56 8.94 -10.52 -11.59
CA TYR A 56 8.98 -10.77 -10.15
C TYR A 56 7.59 -10.73 -9.55
N GLN A 57 7.36 -11.62 -8.60
CA GLN A 57 6.24 -11.53 -7.68
C GLN A 57 6.70 -10.81 -6.43
N ILE A 58 6.09 -9.69 -6.15
CA ILE A 58 6.38 -8.89 -4.97
C ILE A 58 5.23 -9.05 -4.00
N SER A 59 5.54 -9.37 -2.76
CA SER A 59 4.56 -9.50 -1.69
C SER A 59 4.86 -8.49 -0.59
N GLY A 60 3.82 -8.01 0.05
CA GLY A 60 4.02 -7.06 1.12
C GLY A 60 2.74 -6.75 1.88
N GLU A 61 2.79 -5.68 2.64
CA GLU A 61 1.70 -5.24 3.49
C GLU A 61 1.40 -3.77 3.26
N ILE A 62 0.12 -3.42 3.29
CA ILE A 62 -0.36 -2.05 3.35
C ILE A 62 -0.95 -1.86 4.74
N MET A 63 -0.47 -0.87 5.46
CA MET A 63 -0.93 -0.55 6.81
C MET A 63 -1.42 0.89 6.85
N TYR A 64 -2.51 1.09 7.57
CA TYR A 64 -3.04 2.39 7.90
C TYR A 64 -3.29 2.46 9.38
N ARG A 65 -2.79 3.50 10.04
CA ARG A 65 -3.13 3.74 11.43
C ARG A 65 -3.81 5.08 11.57
N GLN A 66 -4.75 5.15 12.49
CA GLN A 66 -5.37 6.40 12.89
C GLN A 66 -5.52 6.42 14.41
N ARG A 67 -5.26 7.59 14.99
CA ARG A 67 -5.49 7.79 16.39
C ARG A 67 -6.98 7.90 16.62
N TYR A 68 -7.48 7.22 17.62
CA TYR A 68 -8.84 7.45 18.09
C TYR A 68 -8.81 8.08 19.47
N ALA A 69 -9.70 9.08 19.66
CA ALA A 69 -9.88 9.67 20.98
C ALA A 69 -10.78 8.75 21.80
N GLU A 70 -10.43 8.52 23.05
CA GLU A 70 -11.22 7.68 23.98
C GLU A 70 -12.68 8.12 24.06
N ALA A 71 -12.94 9.40 23.81
CA ALA A 71 -14.29 9.98 23.94
C ALA A 71 -15.16 9.83 22.70
N GLU A 72 -14.60 9.51 21.52
CA GLU A 72 -15.37 9.51 20.28
C GLU A 72 -14.92 8.40 19.30
N PRO A 73 -15.31 7.13 19.55
CA PRO A 73 -15.06 6.06 18.59
C PRO A 73 -15.70 6.31 17.22
N ALA A 74 -16.77 7.13 17.18
CA ALA A 74 -17.46 7.49 15.93
C ALA A 74 -16.67 8.49 15.07
N ALA A 75 -15.58 9.06 15.58
CA ALA A 75 -14.73 9.97 14.84
C ALA A 75 -13.69 9.27 13.96
N LEU A 76 -13.71 7.94 13.90
CA LEU A 76 -12.89 7.20 12.94
C LEU A 76 -13.39 7.49 11.53
N VAL A 77 -12.58 8.19 10.77
CA VAL A 77 -12.93 8.67 9.42
C VAL A 77 -12.99 7.53 8.42
N LEU A 78 -12.30 6.44 8.73
CA LEU A 78 -12.18 5.30 7.82
C LEU A 78 -12.38 4.02 8.62
N ASP A 79 -13.32 3.18 8.20
CA ASP A 79 -13.49 1.86 8.76
C ASP A 79 -12.67 0.81 7.99
N VAL A 80 -12.58 -0.40 8.54
CA VAL A 80 -11.79 -1.48 7.94
C VAL A 80 -12.30 -1.90 6.57
N THR A 81 -13.62 -1.83 6.35
CA THR A 81 -14.22 -2.17 5.07
C THR A 81 -13.88 -1.14 4.00
N ALA A 82 -13.96 0.14 4.33
CA ALA A 82 -13.60 1.22 3.42
C ALA A 82 -12.10 1.18 3.08
N PHE A 83 -11.24 0.91 4.07
CA PHE A 83 -9.82 0.73 3.84
C PHE A 83 -9.53 -0.46 2.92
N SER A 84 -10.16 -1.60 3.18
CA SER A 84 -10.03 -2.81 2.36
C SER A 84 -10.42 -2.56 0.91
N ARG A 85 -11.55 -1.87 0.71
CA ARG A 85 -12.04 -1.51 -0.63
C ARG A 85 -11.08 -0.57 -1.34
N ALA A 86 -10.58 0.44 -0.65
CA ALA A 86 -9.62 1.39 -1.23
C ALA A 86 -8.35 0.69 -1.69
N CYS A 87 -7.80 -0.22 -0.88
CA CYS A 87 -6.62 -1.01 -1.26
C CYS A 87 -6.91 -1.87 -2.49
N ALA A 88 -8.04 -2.56 -2.52
CA ALA A 88 -8.41 -3.41 -3.65
C ALA A 88 -8.55 -2.60 -4.94
N GLU A 89 -9.18 -1.44 -4.88
CA GLU A 89 -9.36 -0.57 -6.05
C GLU A 89 -8.02 0.01 -6.54
N VAL A 90 -7.14 0.42 -5.62
CA VAL A 90 -5.81 0.90 -5.99
C VAL A 90 -5.00 -0.20 -6.65
N MET A 91 -5.00 -1.40 -6.09
CA MET A 91 -4.27 -2.52 -6.69
C MET A 91 -4.82 -2.88 -8.07
N ALA A 92 -6.14 -2.89 -8.23
CA ALA A 92 -6.78 -3.14 -9.54
C ALA A 92 -6.38 -2.09 -10.58
N ALA A 93 -6.25 -0.83 -10.17
CA ALA A 93 -5.85 0.26 -11.05
C ALA A 93 -4.36 0.22 -11.43
N LEU A 94 -3.53 -0.46 -10.66
CA LEU A 94 -2.10 -0.60 -10.97
C LEU A 94 -1.82 -1.59 -12.09
N ALA A 95 -2.72 -2.53 -12.35
CA ALA A 95 -2.53 -3.52 -13.40
C ALA A 95 -2.40 -2.81 -14.77
N GLY A 96 -1.32 -3.09 -15.47
CA GLY A 96 -1.00 -2.42 -16.73
C GLY A 96 -0.22 -1.11 -16.61
N ARG A 97 -0.06 -0.58 -15.41
CA ARG A 97 0.72 0.64 -15.19
C ARG A 97 2.18 0.42 -15.55
N ARG A 98 2.76 1.39 -16.20
CA ARG A 98 4.17 1.36 -16.61
C ARG A 98 4.80 2.73 -16.38
N ASN A 99 6.11 2.76 -16.24
CA ASN A 99 6.81 4.02 -16.24
C ASN A 99 7.07 4.49 -17.68
N GLY A 100 6.82 5.75 -17.93
CA GLY A 100 6.94 6.32 -19.26
C GLY A 100 5.76 5.96 -20.18
N GLN A 101 5.46 6.83 -21.12
CA GLN A 101 4.41 6.61 -22.10
C GLN A 101 4.96 6.01 -23.39
N ASP A 102 6.27 6.20 -23.62
CA ASP A 102 6.97 5.71 -24.81
C ASP A 102 7.70 4.41 -24.48
N ALA A 103 7.64 3.46 -25.38
CA ALA A 103 8.40 2.23 -25.25
C ALA A 103 9.90 2.48 -25.52
N PRO A 104 10.81 1.71 -24.87
CA PRO A 104 10.49 0.70 -23.87
C PRO A 104 10.33 1.30 -22.47
N ALA A 105 9.35 0.80 -21.73
CA ALA A 105 9.21 1.13 -20.32
C ALA A 105 10.29 0.42 -19.51
N ALA A 106 10.79 1.06 -18.43
CA ALA A 106 11.74 0.42 -17.54
C ALA A 106 11.07 -0.66 -16.67
N TRP A 107 9.77 -0.52 -16.42
CA TRP A 107 8.99 -1.52 -15.71
C TRP A 107 7.52 -1.45 -16.13
N VAL A 108 6.83 -2.57 -15.97
CA VAL A 108 5.39 -2.68 -16.19
C VAL A 108 4.78 -3.60 -15.13
N VAL A 109 3.66 -3.17 -14.57
CA VAL A 109 2.88 -4.00 -13.63
C VAL A 109 1.97 -4.92 -14.44
N LEU A 110 2.17 -6.22 -14.29
CA LEU A 110 1.40 -7.23 -15.01
C LEU A 110 0.09 -7.56 -14.30
N GLY A 111 0.07 -7.45 -12.98
CA GLY A 111 -1.09 -7.71 -12.18
C GLY A 111 -0.86 -7.29 -10.73
N ALA A 112 -1.93 -7.03 -10.01
CA ALA A 112 -1.85 -6.65 -8.61
C ALA A 112 -3.17 -6.97 -7.90
N SER A 113 -3.08 -7.39 -6.66
CA SER A 113 -4.24 -7.70 -5.82
C SER A 113 -3.93 -7.50 -4.35
N SER A 114 -4.97 -7.36 -3.55
CA SER A 114 -4.83 -7.29 -2.10
C SER A 114 -5.85 -8.21 -1.42
N SER A 115 -5.50 -8.67 -0.22
CA SER A 115 -6.42 -9.43 0.62
C SER A 115 -7.36 -8.48 1.39
N PRO A 116 -8.48 -8.98 1.93
CA PRO A 116 -9.28 -8.20 2.87
C PRO A 116 -8.44 -7.75 4.07
N ALA A 117 -8.70 -6.54 4.53
CA ALA A 117 -7.97 -5.97 5.64
C ALA A 117 -8.44 -6.53 6.99
N LEU A 118 -7.52 -6.59 7.93
CA LEU A 118 -7.79 -6.91 9.33
C LEU A 118 -7.59 -5.66 10.17
N ALA A 119 -8.45 -5.49 11.17
CA ALA A 119 -8.34 -4.41 12.12
C ALA A 119 -7.69 -4.87 13.42
N GLY A 120 -6.82 -4.03 13.97
CA GLY A 120 -6.24 -4.22 15.29
C GLY A 120 -6.25 -2.93 16.07
N THR A 121 -6.12 -3.01 17.38
CA THR A 121 -6.07 -1.83 18.24
C THR A 121 -4.81 -1.84 19.08
N SER A 122 -4.23 -0.68 19.26
CA SER A 122 -3.29 -0.39 20.32
C SER A 122 -3.93 0.62 21.29
N GLU A 123 -3.22 1.04 22.33
CA GLU A 123 -3.79 1.94 23.35
C GLU A 123 -4.32 3.26 22.74
N THR A 124 -3.69 3.74 21.67
CA THR A 124 -4.00 5.04 21.09
C THR A 124 -4.38 4.99 19.62
N PHE A 125 -4.16 3.87 18.94
CA PHE A 125 -4.35 3.76 17.50
C PHE A 125 -5.25 2.61 17.11
N MET A 126 -6.06 2.83 16.08
CA MET A 126 -6.67 1.79 15.29
C MET A 126 -5.73 1.51 14.11
N VAL A 127 -5.40 0.26 13.88
CA VAL A 127 -4.49 -0.15 12.81
C VAL A 127 -5.23 -1.10 11.88
N TYR A 128 -5.21 -0.79 10.59
CA TYR A 128 -5.71 -1.68 9.55
C TYR A 128 -4.54 -2.20 8.73
N LYS A 129 -4.57 -3.48 8.40
CA LYS A 129 -3.52 -4.10 7.63
C LYS A 129 -4.11 -5.07 6.61
N CYS A 130 -3.62 -5.00 5.37
CA CYS A 130 -3.88 -6.02 4.37
C CYS A 130 -2.57 -6.45 3.71
N ASN A 131 -2.58 -7.65 3.14
CA ASN A 131 -1.48 -8.15 2.34
C ASN A 131 -1.74 -7.85 0.87
N TYR A 132 -0.68 -7.62 0.10
CA TYR A 132 -0.79 -7.45 -1.33
C TYR A 132 0.19 -8.36 -2.07
N GLU A 133 -0.15 -8.65 -3.31
CA GLU A 133 0.74 -9.27 -4.28
C GLU A 133 0.74 -8.44 -5.55
N LEU A 134 1.90 -8.31 -6.15
CA LEU A 134 2.08 -7.55 -7.37
C LEU A 134 3.08 -8.27 -8.26
N PHE A 135 2.75 -8.36 -9.54
CA PHE A 135 3.63 -8.93 -10.55
C PHE A 135 4.16 -7.80 -11.40
N ILE A 136 5.48 -7.66 -11.44
CA ILE A 136 6.15 -6.59 -12.16
C ILE A 136 7.26 -7.16 -13.02
N GLN A 137 7.41 -6.61 -14.22
CA GLN A 137 8.49 -6.94 -15.15
C GLN A 137 9.36 -5.70 -15.34
N PHE A 138 10.64 -5.91 -15.21
CA PHE A 138 11.66 -4.89 -15.45
C PHE A 138 12.30 -5.02 -16.82
#